data_d27f8f997194ed8e7448fdb533862c36
#
_entry.id   d27f8f997194ed8e7448fdb533862c36
#
_cell.length_a   1.000
_cell.length_b   1.000
_cell.length_c   1.000
_cell.angle_alpha   90.00
_cell.angle_beta   90.00
_cell.angle_gamma   90.00
#
_symmetry.space_group_name_H-M   'P 1'
#
loop_
_entity.id
_entity.type
_entity.pdbx_description
1 polymer ?
#
loop_
_entity_poly.entity_id
_entity_poly.type
_entity_poly.pdbx_seq_one_letter_code
_entity_poly.pdbx_strand_id
1 'polypeptide(L)'
;EKDDWVTASACEDLVSDLSDNNVDVGITVYANAHHGFDRKGLLLKEENGYATGNCHFRMRSDGALLMNFLDIPMITPFRQKVALGWCADRGTTIGGNPEARAKSFDFARNFMIKNLSRDFLQ
;
A
#
# COMPACT_ATOMS: atom_id res chain seq x y z
N GLU A 1 3.06 -5.82 7.51
CA GLU A 1 3.25 -7.27 7.28
C GLU A 1 1.92 -8.02 7.20
N LYS A 2 0.94 -7.71 8.06
CA LYS A 2 -0.38 -8.36 8.09
C LYS A 2 -1.48 -7.56 7.39
N ASP A 3 -1.11 -6.65 6.52
CA ASP A 3 -2.08 -5.91 5.72
C ASP A 3 -2.69 -6.85 4.68
N ASP A 4 -3.95 -7.21 4.89
CA ASP A 4 -4.75 -8.05 4.02
C ASP A 4 -5.56 -7.22 2.99
N TRP A 5 -5.45 -5.90 3.07
CA TRP A 5 -6.01 -4.98 2.10
C TRP A 5 -5.04 -4.72 0.94
N VAL A 6 -3.80 -4.34 1.30
CA VAL A 6 -2.69 -4.14 0.37
C VAL A 6 -1.47 -4.85 0.92
N THR A 7 -1.01 -5.89 0.25
CA THR A 7 0.10 -6.72 0.73
C THR A 7 1.43 -5.97 0.71
N ALA A 8 2.26 -6.16 1.74
CA ALA A 8 3.59 -5.57 1.79
C ALA A 8 4.50 -6.06 0.65
N SER A 9 4.33 -7.30 0.21
CA SER A 9 5.14 -7.89 -0.86
C SER A 9 5.13 -7.07 -2.15
N ALA A 10 3.96 -6.53 -2.55
CA ALA A 10 3.87 -5.70 -3.74
C ALA A 10 4.73 -4.42 -3.64
N CYS A 11 4.86 -3.86 -2.43
CA CYS A 11 5.72 -2.71 -2.17
C CYS A 11 7.20 -3.11 -2.11
N GLU A 12 7.50 -4.29 -1.56
CA GLU A 12 8.86 -4.84 -1.52
C GLU A 12 9.38 -5.13 -2.92
N ASP A 13 8.55 -5.72 -3.79
CA ASP A 13 8.87 -5.97 -5.20
C ASP A 13 9.15 -4.64 -5.94
N LEU A 14 8.28 -3.64 -5.76
CA LEU A 14 8.48 -2.31 -6.37
C LEU A 14 9.78 -1.66 -5.92
N VAL A 15 10.12 -1.74 -4.63
CA VAL A 15 11.38 -1.18 -4.10
C VAL A 15 12.58 -1.92 -4.69
N SER A 16 12.51 -3.24 -4.83
CA SER A 16 13.55 -4.03 -5.49
C SER A 16 13.78 -3.57 -6.93
N ASP A 17 12.71 -3.49 -7.71
CA ASP A 17 12.77 -3.05 -9.12
C ASP A 17 13.35 -1.63 -9.26
N LEU A 18 12.94 -0.71 -8.39
CA LEU A 18 13.45 0.67 -8.40
C LEU A 18 14.92 0.74 -8.00
N SER A 19 15.35 -0.05 -7.00
CA SER A 19 16.74 -0.12 -6.56
C SER A 19 17.66 -0.67 -7.66
N ASP A 20 17.19 -1.68 -8.40
CA ASP A 20 17.91 -2.25 -9.55
C ASP A 20 18.10 -1.22 -10.68
N ASN A 21 17.23 -0.22 -10.74
CA ASN A 21 17.32 0.92 -11.66
C ASN A 21 18.03 2.15 -11.05
N ASN A 22 18.79 1.98 -9.97
CA ASN A 22 19.55 3.02 -9.27
C ASN A 22 18.70 4.17 -8.70
N VAL A 23 17.45 3.91 -8.35
CA VAL A 23 16.60 4.86 -7.62
C VAL A 23 16.88 4.72 -6.12
N ASP A 24 17.19 5.83 -5.44
CA ASP A 24 17.36 5.85 -3.98
C ASP A 24 16.00 5.74 -3.30
N VAL A 25 15.63 4.53 -2.97
CA VAL A 25 14.35 4.17 -2.38
C VAL A 25 14.52 3.12 -1.30
N GLY A 26 13.64 3.11 -0.30
CA GLY A 26 13.67 2.11 0.76
C GLY A 26 12.28 1.81 1.31
N ILE A 27 12.14 0.67 1.92
CA ILE A 27 10.90 0.24 2.58
C ILE A 27 11.18 -0.21 4.01
N THR A 28 10.24 0.06 4.91
CA THR A 28 10.23 -0.50 6.26
C THR A 28 8.92 -1.23 6.51
N VAL A 29 9.00 -2.53 6.70
CA VAL A 29 7.83 -3.37 6.99
C VAL A 29 7.71 -3.60 8.49
N TYR A 30 6.58 -3.22 9.07
CA TYR A 30 6.31 -3.35 10.51
C TYR A 30 5.62 -4.67 10.81
N ALA A 31 6.20 -5.44 11.75
CA ALA A 31 5.65 -6.72 12.18
C ALA A 31 4.27 -6.55 12.82
N ASN A 32 3.36 -7.48 12.54
CA ASN A 32 1.99 -7.51 13.07
C ASN A 32 1.17 -6.22 12.81
N ALA A 33 1.55 -5.43 11.82
CA ALA A 33 0.83 -4.24 11.40
C ALA A 33 -0.20 -4.61 10.32
N HIS A 34 -1.47 -4.26 10.57
CA HIS A 34 -2.58 -4.37 9.64
C HIS A 34 -2.81 -3.03 8.92
N HIS A 35 -3.77 -2.98 8.02
CA HIS A 35 -4.15 -1.74 7.35
C HIS A 35 -4.52 -0.64 8.35
N GLY A 36 -4.01 0.56 8.15
CA GLY A 36 -4.22 1.68 9.07
C GLY A 36 -3.57 1.50 10.45
N PHE A 37 -2.46 0.80 10.52
CA PHE A 37 -1.73 0.54 11.78
C PHE A 37 -1.30 1.81 12.53
N ASP A 38 -1.19 2.92 11.83
CA ASP A 38 -0.80 4.23 12.36
C ASP A 38 -1.95 4.97 13.07
N ARG A 39 -3.17 4.49 12.95
CA ARG A 39 -4.33 5.06 13.66
C ARG A 39 -4.39 4.57 15.11
N LYS A 40 -5.18 5.29 15.93
CA LYS A 40 -5.57 4.83 17.26
C LYS A 40 -6.83 3.97 17.14
N GLY A 41 -6.90 2.88 17.89
CA GLY A 41 -8.08 2.02 17.94
C GLY A 41 -7.74 0.54 17.92
N LEU A 42 -8.76 -0.26 18.17
CA LEU A 42 -8.66 -1.72 18.18
C LEU A 42 -8.66 -2.26 16.73
N LEU A 43 -8.23 -3.51 16.60
CA LEU A 43 -8.41 -4.26 15.37
C LEU A 43 -9.89 -4.54 15.15
N LEU A 44 -10.37 -4.25 13.95
CA LEU A 44 -11.74 -4.50 13.51
C LEU A 44 -11.69 -5.26 12.20
N LYS A 45 -12.58 -6.21 12.04
CA LYS A 45 -12.79 -6.87 10.76
C LYS A 45 -13.90 -6.15 10.00
N GLU A 46 -13.58 -5.65 8.82
CA GLU A 46 -14.52 -5.01 7.91
C GLU A 46 -15.03 -6.03 6.91
N GLU A 47 -16.17 -6.65 7.22
CA GLU A 47 -16.74 -7.76 6.43
C GLU A 47 -17.01 -7.38 4.96
N ASN A 48 -17.31 -6.12 4.68
CA ASN A 48 -17.57 -5.61 3.33
C ASN A 48 -16.31 -5.03 2.65
N GLY A 49 -15.19 -4.94 3.36
CA GLY A 49 -13.93 -4.44 2.83
C GLY A 49 -13.40 -5.36 1.72
N TYR A 50 -12.81 -4.76 0.69
CA TYR A 50 -12.17 -5.53 -0.39
C TYR A 50 -10.71 -5.79 -0.05
N ALA A 51 -10.32 -7.05 0.05
CA ALA A 51 -8.93 -7.48 0.11
C ALA A 51 -8.39 -7.58 -1.34
N THR A 52 -7.49 -6.68 -1.72
CA THR A 52 -7.02 -6.56 -3.11
C THR A 52 -5.65 -7.18 -3.34
N GLY A 53 -5.12 -7.93 -2.38
CA GLY A 53 -3.79 -8.54 -2.46
C GLY A 53 -3.58 -9.45 -3.68
N ASN A 54 -4.66 -10.06 -4.20
CA ASN A 54 -4.63 -10.90 -5.40
C ASN A 54 -4.91 -10.12 -6.70
N CYS A 55 -5.11 -8.80 -6.61
CA CYS A 55 -5.41 -7.96 -7.77
C CYS A 55 -4.12 -7.34 -8.33
N HIS A 56 -3.70 -7.76 -9.50
CA HIS A 56 -2.53 -7.24 -10.20
C HIS A 56 -2.97 -6.38 -11.38
N PHE A 57 -3.29 -5.12 -11.11
CA PHE A 57 -3.67 -4.18 -12.16
C PHE A 57 -2.45 -3.53 -12.79
N ARG A 58 -2.50 -3.33 -14.10
CA ARG A 58 -1.50 -2.53 -14.82
C ARG A 58 -2.03 -1.12 -15.04
N MET A 59 -1.13 -0.14 -15.04
CA MET A 59 -1.47 1.24 -15.37
C MET A 59 -1.05 1.54 -16.80
N ARG A 60 -1.97 2.08 -17.58
CA ARG A 60 -1.70 2.60 -18.93
C ARG A 60 -1.10 4.01 -18.83
N SER A 61 -0.41 4.47 -19.87
CA SER A 61 0.27 5.78 -19.90
C SER A 61 -0.65 6.98 -19.66
N ASP A 62 -1.95 6.84 -19.93
CA ASP A 62 -2.97 7.86 -19.64
C ASP A 62 -3.55 7.80 -18.22
N GLY A 63 -3.00 6.93 -17.36
CA GLY A 63 -3.43 6.73 -15.98
C GLY A 63 -4.61 5.78 -15.78
N ALA A 64 -5.17 5.20 -16.86
CA ALA A 64 -6.24 4.22 -16.72
C ALA A 64 -5.71 2.90 -16.18
N LEU A 65 -6.35 2.37 -15.13
CA LEU A 65 -6.07 1.02 -14.65
C LEU A 65 -6.69 -0.02 -15.58
N LEU A 66 -5.93 -1.05 -15.89
CA LEU A 66 -6.32 -2.17 -16.74
C LEU A 66 -6.62 -3.38 -15.85
N MET A 67 -7.68 -4.12 -16.18
CA MET A 67 -7.99 -5.39 -15.52
C MET A 67 -6.86 -6.39 -15.76
N ASN A 68 -6.67 -7.33 -14.83
CA ASN A 68 -5.77 -8.48 -15.01
C ASN A 68 -6.13 -9.34 -16.24
N PHE A 69 -7.38 -9.26 -16.64
CA PHE A 69 -7.94 -10.03 -17.72
C PHE A 69 -8.24 -9.13 -18.93
N LEU A 70 -7.72 -9.50 -20.09
CA LEU A 70 -7.91 -8.83 -21.38
C LEU A 70 -7.52 -7.33 -21.42
N ASP A 71 -6.80 -6.83 -20.44
CA ASP A 71 -6.38 -5.42 -20.36
C ASP A 71 -7.50 -4.39 -20.57
N ILE A 72 -8.71 -4.71 -20.13
CA ILE A 72 -9.87 -3.84 -20.27
C ILE A 72 -9.74 -2.65 -19.30
N PRO A 73 -9.83 -1.40 -19.78
CA PRO A 73 -9.74 -0.22 -18.91
C PRO A 73 -10.89 -0.16 -17.89
N MET A 74 -10.55 0.01 -16.62
CA MET A 74 -11.50 0.09 -15.48
C MET A 74 -12.08 1.51 -15.32
N ILE A 75 -12.52 2.13 -16.39
CA ILE A 75 -12.94 3.54 -16.44
C ILE A 75 -14.43 3.77 -16.08
N THR A 76 -15.19 2.72 -15.81
CA THR A 76 -16.58 2.82 -15.38
C THR A 76 -16.83 2.04 -14.09
N PRO A 77 -17.81 2.45 -13.24
CA PRO A 77 -18.13 1.74 -12.01
C PRO A 77 -18.50 0.26 -12.24
N PHE A 78 -19.15 -0.05 -13.35
CA PHE A 78 -19.48 -1.43 -13.71
C PHE A 78 -18.21 -2.25 -13.96
N ARG A 79 -17.29 -1.75 -14.78
CA ARG A 79 -16.02 -2.45 -15.06
C ARG A 79 -15.16 -2.60 -13.80
N GLN A 80 -15.14 -1.62 -12.91
CA GLN A 80 -14.46 -1.71 -11.61
C GLN A 80 -15.03 -2.83 -10.76
N LYS A 81 -16.39 -2.93 -10.67
CA LYS A 81 -17.04 -4.01 -9.93
C LYS A 81 -16.72 -5.39 -10.51
N VAL A 82 -16.72 -5.52 -11.84
CA VAL A 82 -16.34 -6.78 -12.51
C VAL A 82 -14.89 -7.15 -12.21
N ALA A 83 -13.95 -6.20 -12.34
CA ALA A 83 -12.54 -6.44 -12.07
C ALA A 83 -12.28 -6.85 -10.63
N LEU A 84 -12.85 -6.11 -9.66
CA LEU A 84 -12.73 -6.43 -8.24
C LEU A 84 -13.41 -7.75 -7.88
N GLY A 85 -14.57 -8.06 -8.48
CA GLY A 85 -15.25 -9.33 -8.27
C GLY A 85 -14.46 -10.54 -8.78
N TRP A 86 -13.50 -10.32 -9.67
CA TRP A 86 -12.64 -11.38 -10.20
C TRP A 86 -11.43 -11.69 -9.32
N CYS A 87 -10.85 -10.71 -8.65
CA CYS A 87 -9.57 -10.85 -7.96
C CYS A 87 -9.61 -10.49 -6.47
N ALA A 88 -10.58 -9.68 -6.03
CA ALA A 88 -10.64 -9.25 -4.65
C ALA A 88 -11.46 -10.19 -3.77
N ASP A 89 -10.93 -10.51 -2.60
CA ASP A 89 -11.65 -11.17 -1.53
C ASP A 89 -12.42 -10.16 -0.66
N ARG A 90 -13.16 -10.65 0.34
CA ARG A 90 -13.90 -9.85 1.31
C ARG A 90 -13.40 -10.10 2.73
N GLY A 91 -13.66 -9.16 3.62
CA GLY A 91 -13.37 -9.30 5.04
C GLY A 91 -11.96 -8.90 5.40
N THR A 92 -11.62 -7.64 5.20
CA THR A 92 -10.31 -7.06 5.53
C THR A 92 -10.20 -6.69 7.01
N THR A 93 -8.98 -6.65 7.52
CA THR A 93 -8.67 -6.25 8.90
C THR A 93 -8.07 -4.86 8.92
N ILE A 94 -8.62 -3.97 9.75
CA ILE A 94 -8.13 -2.60 9.93
C ILE A 94 -7.98 -2.28 11.41
N GLY A 95 -6.92 -1.59 11.78
CA GLY A 95 -6.78 -1.10 13.16
C GLY A 95 -5.36 -0.77 13.57
N GLY A 96 -5.27 -0.06 14.69
CA GLY A 96 -4.02 0.45 15.20
C GLY A 96 -3.08 -0.63 15.73
N ASN A 97 -1.78 -0.36 15.57
CA ASN A 97 -0.71 -1.06 16.25
C ASN A 97 0.17 0.00 16.93
N PRO A 98 0.11 0.16 18.26
CA PRO A 98 0.82 1.24 18.95
C PRO A 98 2.34 1.21 18.75
N GLU A 99 2.93 0.03 18.69
CA GLU A 99 4.37 -0.14 18.49
C GLU A 99 4.78 0.25 17.07
N ALA A 100 4.11 -0.31 16.06
CA ALA A 100 4.36 0.01 14.66
C ALA A 100 4.11 1.51 14.39
N ARG A 101 3.06 2.07 14.98
CA ARG A 101 2.76 3.50 14.91
C ARG A 101 3.90 4.35 15.46
N ALA A 102 4.38 4.08 16.67
CA ALA A 102 5.49 4.83 17.27
C ALA A 102 6.74 4.78 16.38
N LYS A 103 7.13 3.58 15.93
CA LYS A 103 8.28 3.38 15.05
C LYS A 103 8.14 4.11 13.71
N SER A 104 6.95 4.09 13.10
CA SER A 104 6.73 4.75 11.81
C SER A 104 6.78 6.28 11.91
N PHE A 105 6.24 6.86 12.98
CA PHE A 105 6.33 8.30 13.21
C PHE A 105 7.77 8.75 13.53
N ASP A 106 8.51 7.99 14.32
CA ASP A 106 9.93 8.27 14.58
C ASP A 106 10.76 8.15 13.30
N PHE A 107 10.51 7.13 12.49
CA PHE A 107 11.17 6.98 11.19
C PHE A 107 10.86 8.18 10.28
N ALA A 108 9.59 8.53 10.10
CA ALA A 108 9.16 9.64 9.25
C ALA A 108 9.78 10.97 9.72
N ARG A 109 9.76 11.24 11.03
CA ARG A 109 10.38 12.45 11.60
C ARG A 109 11.87 12.51 11.30
N ASN A 110 12.60 11.43 11.53
CA ASN A 110 14.04 11.38 11.30
C ASN A 110 14.38 11.52 9.81
N PHE A 111 13.59 10.88 8.93
CA PHE A 111 13.74 11.03 7.49
C PHE A 111 13.52 12.48 7.04
N MET A 112 12.49 13.14 7.54
CA MET A 112 12.21 14.55 7.23
C MET A 112 13.33 15.47 7.74
N ILE A 113 13.81 15.30 8.97
CA ILE A 113 14.92 16.07 9.52
C ILE A 113 16.15 15.88 8.65
N LYS A 114 16.51 14.65 8.31
CA LYS A 114 17.69 14.34 7.50
C LYS A 114 17.65 14.99 6.12
N ASN A 115 16.48 15.00 5.47
CA ASN A 115 16.38 15.41 4.08
C ASN A 115 15.98 16.89 3.89
N LEU A 116 15.21 17.46 4.83
CA LEU A 116 14.76 18.85 4.73
C LEU A 116 15.69 19.86 5.44
N SER A 117 16.46 19.42 6.47
CA SER A 117 17.38 20.34 7.18
C SER A 117 18.62 20.74 6.37
N ARG A 118 18.87 20.11 5.24
CA ARG A 118 20.04 20.43 4.38
C ARG A 118 19.85 21.69 3.56
N ASP A 119 18.63 22.09 3.27
CA ASP A 119 18.34 23.21 2.35
C ASP A 119 18.19 24.57 3.06
N PHE A 120 18.18 24.60 4.41
CA PHE A 120 18.08 25.87 5.19
C PHE A 120 19.43 26.45 5.64
N LEU A 121 20.56 25.82 5.28
CA LEU A 121 21.91 26.24 5.68
C LEU A 121 22.78 26.64 4.48
N GLN A 122 22.23 26.85 3.32
CA GLN A 122 22.84 27.49 2.15
C GLN A 122 22.11 28.82 1.90
#